data_09c34f2e52597134f0ef1db5fc055929
#
_entry.id   09c34f2e52597134f0ef1db5fc055929
#
_cell.length_a   1.000
_cell.length_b   1.000
_cell.length_c   1.000
_cell.angle_alpha   90.00
_cell.angle_beta   90.00
_cell.angle_gamma   90.00
#
_symmetry.space_group_name_H-M   'P 1'
#
loop_
_entity.id
_entity.type
_entity.pdbx_description
1 polymer ?
#
loop_
_entity_poly.entity_id
_entity_poly.type
_entity_poly.pdbx_seq_one_letter_code
_entity_poly.pdbx_strand_id
1 'polypeptide(L)'
;MTREELYEKAKLLPLSPGVYIMHAQSGKVIYVGKSKALKNRVSSYFMASAKHTPKTKRMVECVYDFEVYHTKTELEALILENQFIKQYMPRFNIKLKDSSDYPYIQFTDPPWSEIKLAYKRVDGGGRYFGPYSSAGTAYGIINTVKKTFRLPTCKLKFPEDIGRTRPCLNFHMGLCIAPCIEGKMTSAEFNEAVEPAVRFLKGEYGGLLRELEEKMNAAAEELEFEKAAKYRDTISDIKKIGDRQHIVSSDRKSTRLNSSHTDSSRMPSSA
;
A
#
# COMPACT_ATOMS: atom_id res chain seq x y z
N MET A 1 -26.78 3.92 25.64
CA MET A 1 -26.16 2.69 26.18
C MET A 1 -25.16 3.08 27.26
N THR A 2 -25.05 2.28 28.33
CA THR A 2 -23.98 2.44 29.32
C THR A 2 -22.64 1.95 28.76
N ARG A 3 -21.54 2.26 29.46
CA ARG A 3 -20.21 1.81 29.04
C ARG A 3 -20.07 0.29 29.09
N GLU A 4 -20.73 -0.34 30.09
CA GLU A 4 -20.78 -1.80 30.25
C GLU A 4 -21.53 -2.47 29.09
N GLU A 5 -22.68 -1.92 28.69
CA GLU A 5 -23.46 -2.43 27.57
C GLU A 5 -22.68 -2.33 26.25
N LEU A 6 -21.97 -1.21 26.04
CA LEU A 6 -21.10 -1.03 24.87
C LEU A 6 -19.93 -2.03 24.86
N TYR A 7 -19.38 -2.34 26.06
CA TYR A 7 -18.32 -3.33 26.17
C TYR A 7 -18.82 -4.74 25.85
N GLU A 8 -19.98 -5.15 26.39
CA GLU A 8 -20.57 -6.45 26.06
C GLU A 8 -20.93 -6.56 24.57
N LYS A 9 -21.53 -5.52 24.00
CA LYS A 9 -21.77 -5.44 22.55
C LYS A 9 -20.48 -5.62 21.74
N ALA A 10 -19.38 -4.99 22.18
CA ALA A 10 -18.08 -5.08 21.49
C ALA A 10 -17.43 -6.47 21.59
N LYS A 11 -17.66 -7.21 22.67
CA LYS A 11 -17.18 -8.58 22.85
C LYS A 11 -17.80 -9.58 21.88
N LEU A 12 -18.99 -9.31 21.38
CA LEU A 12 -19.70 -10.15 20.42
C LEU A 12 -19.17 -9.98 18.99
N LEU A 13 -18.33 -8.97 18.75
CA LEU A 13 -17.77 -8.74 17.43
C LEU A 13 -16.76 -9.85 17.02
N PRO A 14 -16.66 -10.18 15.74
CA PRO A 14 -15.66 -11.12 15.25
C PRO A 14 -14.25 -10.52 15.25
N LEU A 15 -13.25 -11.39 15.23
CA LEU A 15 -11.83 -11.05 15.05
C LEU A 15 -11.49 -10.83 13.56
N SER A 16 -12.33 -10.11 12.83
CA SER A 16 -12.13 -9.79 11.40
C SER A 16 -11.71 -8.33 11.21
N PRO A 17 -11.07 -8.00 10.08
CA PRO A 17 -10.81 -6.63 9.72
C PRO A 17 -12.11 -5.90 9.40
N GLY A 18 -12.10 -4.58 9.58
CA GLY A 18 -13.24 -3.74 9.27
C GLY A 18 -13.14 -2.32 9.80
N VAL A 19 -14.23 -1.58 9.63
CA VAL A 19 -14.41 -0.20 10.07
C VAL A 19 -15.49 -0.15 11.13
N TYR A 20 -15.29 0.67 12.15
CA TYR A 20 -16.28 0.96 13.17
C TYR A 20 -16.60 2.45 13.19
N ILE A 21 -17.86 2.76 13.40
CA ILE A 21 -18.42 4.11 13.44
C ILE A 21 -19.04 4.32 14.81
N MET A 22 -18.63 5.37 15.50
CA MET A 22 -19.16 5.72 16.83
C MET A 22 -20.14 6.88 16.72
N HIS A 23 -21.29 6.74 17.36
CA HIS A 23 -22.39 7.68 17.35
C HIS A 23 -22.57 8.35 18.70
N ALA A 24 -22.89 9.64 18.70
CA ALA A 24 -23.42 10.34 19.87
C ALA A 24 -24.91 9.99 20.11
N GLN A 25 -25.47 10.38 21.25
CA GLN A 25 -26.88 10.21 21.57
C GLN A 25 -27.82 10.85 20.53
N SER A 26 -27.37 11.90 19.85
CA SER A 26 -28.11 12.54 18.76
C SER A 26 -28.11 11.77 17.43
N GLY A 27 -27.50 10.58 17.37
CA GLY A 27 -27.26 9.83 16.14
C GLY A 27 -26.12 10.34 15.27
N LYS A 28 -25.51 11.48 15.62
CA LYS A 28 -24.41 12.05 14.85
C LYS A 28 -23.16 11.20 14.95
N VAL A 29 -22.51 10.91 13.81
CA VAL A 29 -21.20 10.25 13.74
C VAL A 29 -20.14 11.16 14.37
N ILE A 30 -19.46 10.66 15.39
CA ILE A 30 -18.43 11.41 16.14
C ILE A 30 -17.01 10.88 15.90
N TYR A 31 -16.88 9.61 15.54
CA TYR A 31 -15.60 9.00 15.24
C TYR A 31 -15.75 7.82 14.28
N VAL A 32 -14.79 7.67 13.37
CA VAL A 32 -14.64 6.52 12.48
C VAL A 32 -13.23 5.97 12.64
N GLY A 33 -13.09 4.64 12.67
CA GLY A 33 -11.78 4.01 12.76
C GLY A 33 -11.76 2.62 12.14
N LYS A 34 -10.59 2.19 11.68
CA LYS A 34 -10.37 0.84 11.17
C LYS A 34 -9.69 -0.06 12.19
N SER A 35 -9.84 -1.36 12.00
CA SER A 35 -9.11 -2.38 12.77
C SER A 35 -8.82 -3.62 11.93
N LYS A 36 -7.73 -4.32 12.27
CA LYS A 36 -7.44 -5.70 11.80
C LYS A 36 -8.30 -6.74 12.53
N ALA A 37 -8.70 -6.42 13.77
CA ALA A 37 -9.52 -7.26 14.63
C ALA A 37 -10.52 -6.36 15.37
N LEU A 38 -11.73 -6.23 14.81
CA LEU A 38 -12.77 -5.34 15.32
C LEU A 38 -13.05 -5.57 16.78
N LYS A 39 -13.25 -6.83 17.21
CA LYS A 39 -13.48 -7.20 18.60
C LYS A 39 -12.46 -6.57 19.56
N ASN A 40 -11.17 -6.82 19.33
CA ASN A 40 -10.10 -6.37 20.21
C ASN A 40 -10.02 -4.84 20.26
N ARG A 41 -10.19 -4.20 19.10
CA ARG A 41 -10.07 -2.75 19.00
C ARG A 41 -11.23 -2.02 19.62
N VAL A 42 -12.46 -2.42 19.32
CA VAL A 42 -13.66 -1.74 19.81
C VAL A 42 -13.83 -1.98 21.31
N SER A 43 -13.64 -3.22 21.81
CA SER A 43 -13.72 -3.51 23.24
C SER A 43 -12.67 -2.75 24.06
N SER A 44 -11.46 -2.51 23.50
CA SER A 44 -10.41 -1.75 24.19
C SER A 44 -10.81 -0.32 24.55
N TYR A 45 -11.77 0.29 23.86
CA TYR A 45 -12.28 1.61 24.24
C TYR A 45 -13.16 1.60 25.49
N PHE A 46 -13.91 0.52 25.70
CA PHE A 46 -14.92 0.43 26.74
C PHE A 46 -14.47 -0.37 27.97
N MET A 47 -13.31 -1.03 27.90
CA MET A 47 -12.74 -1.78 29.02
C MET A 47 -12.53 -0.87 30.24
N ALA A 48 -12.94 -1.30 31.43
CA ALA A 48 -12.86 -0.51 32.66
C ALA A 48 -11.42 -0.10 33.02
N SER A 49 -10.45 -1.00 32.79
CA SER A 49 -9.02 -0.78 33.04
C SER A 49 -8.28 0.01 31.93
N ALA A 50 -8.97 0.45 30.88
CA ALA A 50 -8.33 1.09 29.74
C ALA A 50 -7.76 2.47 30.10
N LYS A 51 -6.44 2.63 29.90
CA LYS A 51 -5.76 3.92 30.02
C LYS A 51 -5.87 4.66 28.69
N HIS A 52 -6.72 5.68 28.62
CA HIS A 52 -6.92 6.50 27.45
C HIS A 52 -6.17 7.83 27.52
N THR A 53 -5.74 8.33 26.36
CA THR A 53 -5.32 9.73 26.25
C THR A 53 -6.51 10.66 26.56
N PRO A 54 -6.29 11.91 27.01
CA PRO A 54 -7.39 12.85 27.31
C PRO A 54 -8.39 12.99 26.17
N LYS A 55 -7.90 12.99 24.92
CA LYS A 55 -8.74 13.08 23.72
C LYS A 55 -9.62 11.83 23.56
N THR A 56 -9.03 10.64 23.70
CA THR A 56 -9.76 9.36 23.57
C THR A 56 -10.79 9.23 24.70
N LYS A 57 -10.44 9.65 25.92
CA LYS A 57 -11.38 9.66 27.05
C LYS A 57 -12.61 10.51 26.74
N ARG A 58 -12.42 11.74 26.30
CA ARG A 58 -13.53 12.63 25.86
C ARG A 58 -14.36 12.03 24.72
N MET A 59 -13.73 11.36 23.78
CA MET A 59 -14.45 10.68 22.69
C MET A 59 -15.35 9.57 23.27
N VAL A 60 -14.78 8.67 24.08
CA VAL A 60 -15.51 7.53 24.68
C VAL A 60 -16.68 8.00 25.54
N GLU A 61 -16.53 9.08 26.28
CA GLU A 61 -17.61 9.71 27.10
C GLU A 61 -18.78 10.22 26.22
N CYS A 62 -18.51 10.56 24.96
CA CYS A 62 -19.54 11.03 24.02
C CYS A 62 -20.19 9.89 23.22
N VAL A 63 -19.70 8.65 23.31
CA VAL A 63 -20.24 7.52 22.56
C VAL A 63 -21.53 7.04 23.20
N TYR A 64 -22.60 7.02 22.44
CA TYR A 64 -23.88 6.43 22.83
C TYR A 64 -24.09 5.03 22.25
N ASP A 65 -23.65 4.83 21.00
CA ASP A 65 -23.69 3.54 20.30
C ASP A 65 -22.60 3.46 19.23
N PHE A 66 -22.39 2.27 18.69
CA PHE A 66 -21.48 2.06 17.55
C PHE A 66 -22.04 1.00 16.60
N GLU A 67 -21.66 1.12 15.34
CA GLU A 67 -21.87 0.14 14.28
C GLU A 67 -20.55 -0.27 13.64
N VAL A 68 -20.53 -1.44 13.00
CA VAL A 68 -19.33 -1.98 12.35
C VAL A 68 -19.61 -2.46 10.95
N TYR A 69 -18.63 -2.28 10.08
CA TYR A 69 -18.61 -2.75 8.70
C TYR A 69 -17.46 -3.73 8.54
N HIS A 70 -17.79 -4.99 8.32
CA HIS A 70 -16.80 -6.05 8.12
C HIS A 70 -16.21 -5.94 6.71
N THR A 71 -14.90 -6.15 6.62
CA THR A 71 -14.19 -6.19 5.32
C THR A 71 -13.43 -7.49 5.21
N LYS A 72 -13.13 -7.91 3.97
CA LYS A 72 -12.33 -9.11 3.73
C LYS A 72 -10.85 -8.86 4.00
N THR A 73 -10.40 -7.63 3.77
CA THR A 73 -9.00 -7.25 3.87
C THR A 73 -8.81 -5.96 4.67
N GLU A 74 -7.62 -5.81 5.24
CA GLU A 74 -7.22 -4.56 5.91
C GLU A 74 -7.17 -3.37 4.93
N LEU A 75 -6.89 -3.63 3.66
CA LEU A 75 -6.88 -2.61 2.61
C LEU A 75 -8.29 -2.08 2.33
N GLU A 76 -9.29 -2.96 2.26
CA GLU A 76 -10.69 -2.56 2.13
C GLU A 76 -11.13 -1.72 3.34
N ALA A 77 -10.75 -2.13 4.57
CA ALA A 77 -11.02 -1.34 5.77
C ALA A 77 -10.39 0.05 5.71
N LEU A 78 -9.18 0.17 5.16
CA LEU A 78 -8.47 1.43 4.99
C LEU A 78 -9.21 2.38 4.03
N ILE A 79 -9.66 1.86 2.88
CA ILE A 79 -10.41 2.63 1.88
C ILE A 79 -11.76 3.08 2.44
N LEU A 80 -12.47 2.17 3.11
CA LEU A 80 -13.78 2.43 3.67
C LEU A 80 -13.73 3.43 4.83
N GLU A 81 -12.70 3.35 5.70
CA GLU A 81 -12.44 4.36 6.75
C GLU A 81 -12.30 5.76 6.14
N ASN A 82 -11.51 5.90 5.07
CA ASN A 82 -11.30 7.18 4.39
C ASN A 82 -12.61 7.73 3.80
N GLN A 83 -13.42 6.86 3.15
CA GLN A 83 -14.71 7.25 2.61
C GLN A 83 -15.66 7.76 3.70
N PHE A 84 -15.80 7.03 4.81
CA PHE A 84 -16.67 7.44 5.91
C PHE A 84 -16.18 8.71 6.62
N ILE A 85 -14.86 8.89 6.79
CA ILE A 85 -14.34 10.13 7.37
C ILE A 85 -14.66 11.33 6.47
N LYS A 86 -14.55 11.23 5.16
CA LYS A 86 -14.91 12.28 4.21
C LYS A 86 -16.41 12.53 4.17
N GLN A 87 -17.22 11.47 4.23
CA GLN A 87 -18.66 11.54 4.20
C GLN A 87 -19.25 12.19 5.46
N TYR A 88 -18.80 11.76 6.63
CA TYR A 88 -19.39 12.17 7.91
C TYR A 88 -18.65 13.32 8.60
N MET A 89 -17.41 13.63 8.19
CA MET A 89 -16.56 14.66 8.81
C MET A 89 -16.55 14.60 10.34
N PRO A 90 -16.25 13.44 10.97
CA PRO A 90 -16.50 13.23 12.39
C PRO A 90 -15.63 14.11 13.27
N ARG A 91 -16.19 14.65 14.39
CA ARG A 91 -15.51 15.62 15.26
C ARG A 91 -14.17 15.14 15.80
N PHE A 92 -14.04 13.85 16.17
CA PHE A 92 -12.84 13.31 16.82
C PHE A 92 -11.79 12.77 15.85
N ASN A 93 -12.07 12.65 14.56
CA ASN A 93 -11.06 12.39 13.55
C ASN A 93 -10.31 13.71 13.23
N ILE A 94 -8.98 13.70 13.37
CA ILE A 94 -8.12 14.86 13.01
C ILE A 94 -7.51 14.62 11.62
N LYS A 95 -7.00 13.40 11.42
CA LYS A 95 -6.42 13.00 10.13
C LYS A 95 -7.53 12.68 9.14
N LEU A 96 -7.27 12.91 7.83
CA LEU A 96 -8.16 12.60 6.69
C LEU A 96 -9.42 13.50 6.56
N LYS A 97 -9.58 14.55 7.37
CA LYS A 97 -10.64 15.52 7.18
C LYS A 97 -10.33 16.53 6.07
N ASP A 98 -9.12 17.07 6.09
CA ASP A 98 -8.62 17.89 5.00
C ASP A 98 -8.23 16.93 3.89
N SER A 99 -8.71 17.08 2.69
CA SER A 99 -8.49 16.32 1.44
C SER A 99 -7.22 15.44 1.32
N SER A 100 -6.57 15.12 2.44
CA SER A 100 -5.39 14.28 2.52
C SER A 100 -5.77 12.83 2.30
N ASP A 101 -5.69 12.42 1.05
CA ASP A 101 -5.85 11.03 0.66
C ASP A 101 -4.67 10.20 1.20
N TYR A 102 -4.89 8.90 1.33
CA TYR A 102 -3.80 7.97 1.57
C TYR A 102 -2.79 8.05 0.42
N PRO A 103 -1.48 8.00 0.74
CA PRO A 103 -0.45 8.10 -0.29
C PRO A 103 -0.42 6.87 -1.19
N TYR A 104 -0.14 7.12 -2.45
CA TYR A 104 0.16 6.14 -3.49
C TYR A 104 1.60 6.28 -3.93
N ILE A 105 2.19 5.20 -4.42
CA ILE A 105 3.41 5.26 -5.22
C ILE A 105 2.98 5.36 -6.67
N GLN A 106 3.45 6.39 -7.36
CA GLN A 106 3.18 6.64 -8.77
C GLN A 106 4.45 6.42 -9.59
N PHE A 107 4.34 5.66 -10.67
CA PHE A 107 5.26 5.75 -11.79
C PHE A 107 4.61 6.61 -12.87
N THR A 108 5.27 7.70 -13.25
CA THR A 108 4.76 8.57 -14.33
C THR A 108 4.81 7.84 -15.67
N ASP A 109 4.08 8.37 -16.65
CA ASP A 109 4.09 7.82 -18.00
C ASP A 109 5.45 7.99 -18.68
N PRO A 110 5.76 7.13 -19.67
CA PRO A 110 6.92 7.33 -20.57
C PRO A 110 6.90 8.74 -21.20
N PRO A 111 8.05 9.25 -21.72
CA PRO A 111 9.26 8.47 -22.03
C PRO A 111 10.25 8.24 -20.86
N TRP A 112 10.23 9.02 -19.81
CA TRP A 112 11.15 8.92 -18.67
C TRP A 112 10.36 8.75 -17.36
N SER A 113 9.94 7.52 -17.10
CA SER A 113 9.08 7.22 -15.93
C SER A 113 9.77 7.51 -14.61
N GLU A 114 9.19 8.42 -13.82
CA GLU A 114 9.66 8.77 -12.48
C GLU A 114 8.84 8.04 -11.42
N ILE A 115 9.50 7.54 -10.36
CA ILE A 115 8.82 7.01 -9.17
C ILE A 115 8.72 8.08 -8.10
N LYS A 116 7.49 8.42 -7.71
CA LYS A 116 7.18 9.46 -6.72
C LYS A 116 5.99 9.14 -5.85
N LEU A 117 5.82 9.91 -4.78
CA LEU A 117 4.63 9.87 -3.93
C LEU A 117 3.51 10.69 -4.58
N ALA A 118 2.30 10.16 -4.58
CA ALA A 118 1.09 10.87 -5.01
C ALA A 118 -0.03 10.69 -3.99
N TYR A 119 -0.88 11.69 -3.82
CA TYR A 119 -2.04 11.63 -2.92
C TYR A 119 -3.36 11.53 -3.68
N LYS A 120 -3.35 11.80 -4.98
CA LYS A 120 -4.52 11.67 -5.86
C LYS A 120 -4.14 10.85 -7.07
N ARG A 121 -5.09 10.05 -7.53
CA ARG A 121 -4.99 9.41 -8.84
C ARG A 121 -5.52 10.37 -9.88
N VAL A 122 -4.78 10.53 -10.95
CA VAL A 122 -5.17 11.32 -12.12
C VAL A 122 -5.22 10.36 -13.30
N ASP A 123 -6.32 10.39 -14.04
CA ASP A 123 -6.44 9.58 -15.25
C ASP A 123 -5.39 10.04 -16.27
N GLY A 124 -4.65 9.10 -16.86
CA GLY A 124 -3.51 9.40 -17.72
C GLY A 124 -2.25 9.88 -16.98
N GLY A 125 -2.19 9.75 -15.64
CA GLY A 125 -1.03 10.15 -14.83
C GLY A 125 -0.03 9.04 -14.56
N GLY A 126 -0.07 7.92 -15.29
CA GLY A 126 0.81 6.78 -15.12
C GLY A 126 0.22 5.67 -14.24
N ARG A 127 1.10 4.87 -13.64
CA ARG A 127 0.73 3.68 -12.87
C ARG A 127 0.79 3.96 -11.37
N TYR A 128 -0.30 3.66 -10.64
CA TYR A 128 -0.44 3.90 -9.20
C TYR A 128 -0.49 2.61 -8.41
N PHE A 129 0.23 2.56 -7.29
CA PHE A 129 0.31 1.43 -6.36
C PHE A 129 -0.06 1.88 -4.94
N GLY A 130 -0.82 1.10 -4.23
CA GLY A 130 -1.34 1.43 -2.90
C GLY A 130 -2.86 1.41 -2.86
N PRO A 131 -3.56 2.07 -1.92
CA PRO A 131 -3.03 3.09 -0.98
C PRO A 131 -2.16 2.52 0.15
N TYR A 132 -1.23 3.33 0.66
CA TYR A 132 -0.39 2.99 1.80
C TYR A 132 -0.88 3.69 3.07
N SER A 133 -0.63 3.09 4.23
CA SER A 133 -1.11 3.60 5.51
C SER A 133 -0.50 4.93 5.95
N SER A 134 0.69 5.27 5.44
CA SER A 134 1.37 6.53 5.71
C SER A 134 2.36 6.90 4.61
N ALA A 135 2.69 8.18 4.51
CA ALA A 135 3.73 8.67 3.61
C ALA A 135 5.10 8.05 3.94
N GLY A 136 5.42 7.88 5.22
CA GLY A 136 6.66 7.23 5.66
C GLY A 136 6.80 5.80 5.14
N THR A 137 5.72 5.02 5.20
CA THR A 137 5.67 3.66 4.63
C THR A 137 5.90 3.69 3.13
N ALA A 138 5.20 4.57 2.41
CA ALA A 138 5.35 4.68 0.96
C ALA A 138 6.77 5.14 0.55
N TYR A 139 7.35 6.11 1.25
CA TYR A 139 8.75 6.54 1.03
C TYR A 139 9.75 5.42 1.32
N GLY A 140 9.55 4.65 2.38
CA GLY A 140 10.37 3.49 2.68
C GLY A 140 10.39 2.48 1.54
N ILE A 141 9.22 2.20 0.96
CA ILE A 141 9.09 1.31 -0.20
C ILE A 141 9.74 1.93 -1.45
N ILE A 142 9.50 3.21 -1.74
CA ILE A 142 10.15 3.92 -2.86
C ILE A 142 11.67 3.82 -2.77
N ASN A 143 12.25 4.10 -1.60
CA ASN A 143 13.70 4.03 -1.39
C ASN A 143 14.23 2.61 -1.59
N THR A 144 13.52 1.62 -1.09
CA THR A 144 13.88 0.21 -1.26
C THR A 144 13.83 -0.19 -2.73
N VAL A 145 12.77 0.15 -3.44
CA VAL A 145 12.61 -0.11 -4.88
C VAL A 145 13.71 0.59 -5.70
N LYS A 146 13.97 1.87 -5.42
CA LYS A 146 15.05 2.59 -6.09
C LYS A 146 16.42 1.94 -5.88
N LYS A 147 16.70 1.48 -4.68
CA LYS A 147 17.96 0.78 -4.35
C LYS A 147 18.06 -0.58 -5.03
N THR A 148 17.03 -1.42 -4.92
CA THR A 148 17.01 -2.79 -5.46
C THR A 148 17.13 -2.80 -6.99
N PHE A 149 16.40 -1.92 -7.66
CA PHE A 149 16.39 -1.83 -9.13
C PHE A 149 17.33 -0.75 -9.69
N ARG A 150 18.20 -0.17 -8.83
CA ARG A 150 19.21 0.84 -9.19
C ARG A 150 18.64 2.05 -9.94
N LEU A 151 17.41 2.44 -9.60
CA LEU A 151 16.77 3.59 -10.21
C LEU A 151 17.36 4.91 -9.68
N PRO A 152 17.26 6.01 -10.43
CA PRO A 152 17.77 7.31 -10.01
C PRO A 152 17.18 7.76 -8.66
N THR A 153 18.05 8.21 -7.76
CA THR A 153 17.67 8.81 -6.46
C THR A 153 17.88 10.32 -6.43
N CYS A 154 18.50 10.87 -7.47
CA CYS A 154 18.77 12.31 -7.63
C CYS A 154 17.48 13.09 -7.96
N LYS A 155 17.60 14.42 -7.98
CA LYS A 155 16.51 15.36 -8.32
C LYS A 155 16.56 15.81 -9.79
N LEU A 156 17.40 15.17 -10.61
CA LEU A 156 17.51 15.48 -12.02
C LEU A 156 16.23 15.13 -12.76
N LYS A 157 15.85 15.97 -13.71
CA LYS A 157 14.70 15.79 -14.60
C LYS A 157 15.17 15.29 -15.96
N PHE A 158 14.50 14.28 -16.47
CA PHE A 158 14.83 13.71 -17.77
C PHE A 158 13.69 14.01 -18.75
N PRO A 159 14.03 14.40 -20.02
CA PRO A 159 15.37 14.40 -20.64
C PRO A 159 16.23 15.65 -20.39
N GLU A 160 15.72 16.71 -19.75
CA GLU A 160 16.31 18.06 -19.72
C GLU A 160 17.73 18.08 -19.14
N ASP A 161 18.03 17.23 -18.16
CA ASP A 161 19.31 17.22 -17.43
C ASP A 161 20.31 16.18 -17.96
N ILE A 162 20.00 15.48 -19.07
CA ILE A 162 20.93 14.54 -19.71
C ILE A 162 22.14 15.31 -20.23
N GLY A 163 23.33 14.82 -19.89
CA GLY A 163 24.60 15.41 -20.33
C GLY A 163 25.02 16.71 -19.62
N ARG A 164 24.12 17.30 -18.77
CA ARG A 164 24.43 18.58 -18.09
C ARG A 164 25.31 18.46 -16.86
N THR A 165 25.33 17.29 -16.24
CA THR A 165 26.04 17.08 -14.98
C THR A 165 27.00 15.88 -15.07
N ARG A 166 28.09 15.93 -14.28
CA ARG A 166 28.97 14.76 -14.15
C ARG A 166 28.25 13.62 -13.42
N PRO A 167 28.57 12.35 -13.78
CA PRO A 167 28.02 11.19 -13.08
C PRO A 167 28.29 11.28 -11.58
N CYS A 168 27.27 10.98 -10.78
CA CYS A 168 27.37 11.03 -9.31
C CYS A 168 28.00 9.75 -8.73
N LEU A 169 28.32 9.78 -7.44
CA LEU A 169 28.90 8.64 -6.73
C LEU A 169 28.08 7.35 -6.87
N ASN A 170 26.74 7.44 -6.88
CA ASN A 170 25.87 6.26 -7.04
C ASN A 170 26.10 5.52 -8.36
N PHE A 171 26.46 6.25 -9.42
CA PHE A 171 26.85 5.61 -10.68
C PHE A 171 28.17 4.83 -10.53
N HIS A 172 29.19 5.46 -9.95
CA HIS A 172 30.48 4.80 -9.76
C HIS A 172 30.44 3.60 -8.83
N MET A 173 29.50 3.60 -7.85
CA MET A 173 29.24 2.47 -6.97
C MET A 173 28.31 1.41 -7.57
N GLY A 174 27.84 1.59 -8.81
CA GLY A 174 26.89 0.67 -9.46
C GLY A 174 25.49 0.66 -8.83
N LEU A 175 25.13 1.70 -8.08
CA LEU A 175 23.83 1.85 -7.40
C LEU A 175 22.78 2.62 -8.24
N CYS A 176 23.16 3.09 -9.45
CA CYS A 176 22.28 3.82 -10.35
C CYS A 176 22.59 3.44 -11.81
N ILE A 177 21.54 3.22 -12.61
CA ILE A 177 21.66 2.97 -14.04
C ILE A 177 22.11 4.21 -14.83
N ALA A 178 22.09 5.39 -14.19
CA ALA A 178 22.59 6.68 -14.66
C ALA A 178 22.06 7.13 -16.05
N PRO A 179 20.75 7.38 -16.17
CA PRO A 179 20.16 7.95 -17.38
C PRO A 179 20.64 9.38 -17.68
N CYS A 180 21.29 10.03 -16.71
CA CYS A 180 21.86 11.38 -16.84
C CYS A 180 23.09 11.44 -17.76
N ILE A 181 23.70 10.32 -18.12
CA ILE A 181 24.87 10.28 -18.99
C ILE A 181 24.40 10.25 -20.45
N GLU A 182 24.83 11.23 -21.23
CA GLU A 182 24.51 11.34 -22.66
C GLU A 182 24.97 10.09 -23.44
N GLY A 183 24.08 9.57 -24.30
CA GLY A 183 24.37 8.40 -25.11
C GLY A 183 24.44 7.07 -24.38
N LYS A 184 24.25 7.03 -23.07
CA LYS A 184 24.35 5.78 -22.29
C LYS A 184 23.14 4.87 -22.46
N MET A 185 21.94 5.44 -22.53
CA MET A 185 20.70 4.71 -22.74
C MET A 185 19.64 5.60 -23.39
N THR A 186 18.77 4.97 -24.13
CA THR A 186 17.55 5.58 -24.67
C THR A 186 16.43 5.61 -23.63
N SER A 187 15.39 6.38 -23.89
CA SER A 187 14.18 6.39 -23.03
C SER A 187 13.46 5.04 -23.05
N ALA A 188 13.53 4.29 -24.15
CA ALA A 188 12.96 2.94 -24.24
C ALA A 188 13.68 1.98 -23.29
N GLU A 189 15.03 1.91 -23.37
CA GLU A 189 15.87 1.10 -22.49
C GLU A 189 15.71 1.48 -21.02
N PHE A 190 15.53 2.79 -20.72
CA PHE A 190 15.22 3.23 -19.35
C PHE A 190 13.89 2.68 -18.86
N ASN A 191 12.82 2.76 -19.67
CA ASN A 191 11.51 2.25 -19.28
C ASN A 191 11.51 0.72 -19.15
N GLU A 192 12.26 -0.01 -19.96
CA GLU A 192 12.48 -1.44 -19.79
C GLU A 192 13.18 -1.75 -18.46
N ALA A 193 14.18 -0.96 -18.08
CA ALA A 193 14.87 -1.10 -16.78
C ALA A 193 13.97 -0.76 -15.58
N VAL A 194 12.92 0.05 -15.76
CA VAL A 194 11.93 0.38 -14.73
C VAL A 194 10.88 -0.73 -14.57
N GLU A 195 10.57 -1.50 -15.60
CA GLU A 195 9.48 -2.48 -15.58
C GLU A 195 9.59 -3.57 -14.49
N PRO A 196 10.77 -4.11 -14.15
CA PRO A 196 10.93 -5.00 -13.00
C PRO A 196 10.46 -4.39 -11.67
N ALA A 197 10.69 -3.10 -11.46
CA ALA A 197 10.23 -2.38 -10.27
C ALA A 197 8.69 -2.24 -10.23
N VAL A 198 8.09 -2.02 -11.38
CA VAL A 198 6.63 -1.98 -11.54
C VAL A 198 6.00 -3.34 -11.26
N ARG A 199 6.53 -4.42 -11.82
CA ARG A 199 6.07 -5.80 -11.59
C ARG A 199 6.22 -6.20 -10.13
N PHE A 200 7.31 -5.78 -9.49
CA PHE A 200 7.52 -5.96 -8.06
C PHE A 200 6.39 -5.30 -7.24
N LEU A 201 6.02 -4.04 -7.52
CA LEU A 201 4.93 -3.36 -6.82
C LEU A 201 3.54 -3.93 -7.14
N LYS A 202 3.36 -4.59 -8.28
CA LYS A 202 2.15 -5.36 -8.59
C LYS A 202 2.04 -6.67 -7.80
N GLY A 203 3.14 -7.12 -7.17
CA GLY A 203 3.20 -8.39 -6.47
C GLY A 203 3.50 -9.60 -7.36
N GLU A 204 4.03 -9.39 -8.56
CA GLU A 204 4.38 -10.43 -9.54
C GLU A 204 5.76 -11.05 -9.23
N TYR A 205 6.00 -11.44 -7.96
CA TYR A 205 7.33 -11.84 -7.49
C TYR A 205 7.86 -13.12 -8.15
N GLY A 206 7.01 -14.14 -8.34
CA GLY A 206 7.44 -15.43 -8.83
C GLY A 206 7.95 -15.41 -10.27
N GLY A 207 7.28 -14.66 -11.15
CA GLY A 207 7.71 -14.47 -12.53
C GLY A 207 9.00 -13.63 -12.63
N LEU A 208 9.05 -12.56 -11.83
CA LEU A 208 10.20 -11.68 -11.78
C LEU A 208 11.47 -12.40 -11.27
N LEU A 209 11.35 -13.22 -10.23
CA LEU A 209 12.48 -13.96 -9.69
C LEU A 209 13.04 -14.98 -10.70
N ARG A 210 12.17 -15.72 -11.40
CA ARG A 210 12.62 -16.67 -12.45
C ARG A 210 13.37 -15.96 -13.57
N GLU A 211 12.83 -14.86 -14.08
CA GLU A 211 13.50 -14.09 -15.14
C GLU A 211 14.86 -13.54 -14.71
N LEU A 212 14.98 -13.07 -13.45
CA LEU A 212 16.25 -12.62 -12.91
C LEU A 212 17.25 -13.76 -12.69
N GLU A 213 16.78 -14.95 -12.30
CA GLU A 213 17.62 -16.17 -12.19
C GLU A 213 18.11 -16.63 -13.54
N GLU A 214 17.28 -16.60 -14.58
CA GLU A 214 17.68 -16.90 -15.97
C GLU A 214 18.75 -15.91 -16.47
N LYS A 215 18.53 -14.60 -16.26
CA LYS A 215 19.53 -13.56 -16.62
C LYS A 215 20.84 -13.70 -15.84
N MET A 216 20.77 -14.09 -14.60
CA MET A 216 21.95 -14.33 -13.77
C MET A 216 22.78 -15.52 -14.31
N ASN A 217 22.11 -16.62 -14.67
CA ASN A 217 22.77 -17.80 -15.21
C ASN A 217 23.38 -17.53 -16.58
N ALA A 218 22.66 -16.84 -17.49
CA ALA A 218 23.18 -16.45 -18.80
C ALA A 218 24.41 -15.55 -18.66
N ALA A 219 24.39 -14.55 -17.76
CA ALA A 219 25.56 -13.70 -17.53
C ALA A 219 26.74 -14.48 -16.93
N ALA A 220 26.49 -15.51 -16.12
CA ALA A 220 27.54 -16.38 -15.60
C ALA A 220 28.16 -17.27 -16.70
N GLU A 221 27.35 -17.78 -17.61
CA GLU A 221 27.81 -18.57 -18.79
C GLU A 221 28.66 -17.70 -19.75
N GLU A 222 28.30 -16.41 -19.90
CA GLU A 222 29.07 -15.42 -20.67
C GLU A 222 30.31 -14.90 -19.94
N LEU A 223 30.63 -15.43 -18.75
CA LEU A 223 31.73 -15.00 -17.86
C LEU A 223 31.61 -13.56 -17.39
N GLU A 224 30.43 -12.94 -17.47
CA GLU A 224 30.13 -11.59 -16.99
C GLU A 224 29.82 -11.61 -15.47
N PHE A 225 30.77 -12.02 -14.64
CA PHE A 225 30.57 -12.27 -13.19
C PHE A 225 30.06 -11.04 -12.41
N GLU A 226 30.45 -9.84 -12.78
CA GLU A 226 29.93 -8.61 -12.15
C GLU A 226 28.43 -8.39 -12.43
N LYS A 227 27.98 -8.74 -13.61
CA LYS A 227 26.57 -8.68 -14.01
C LYS A 227 25.77 -9.77 -13.29
N ALA A 228 26.28 -11.00 -13.25
CA ALA A 228 25.68 -12.10 -12.51
C ALA A 228 25.55 -11.78 -11.00
N ALA A 229 26.60 -11.21 -10.38
CA ALA A 229 26.57 -10.78 -8.99
C ALA A 229 25.47 -9.73 -8.74
N LYS A 230 25.30 -8.78 -9.67
CA LYS A 230 24.24 -7.76 -9.59
C LYS A 230 22.83 -8.36 -9.60
N TYR A 231 22.57 -9.38 -10.43
CA TYR A 231 21.30 -10.09 -10.47
C TYR A 231 21.07 -10.89 -9.17
N ARG A 232 22.10 -11.62 -8.68
CA ARG A 232 22.05 -12.35 -7.42
C ARG A 232 21.66 -11.45 -6.24
N ASP A 233 22.27 -10.28 -6.14
CA ASP A 233 22.01 -9.32 -5.06
C ASP A 233 20.58 -8.77 -5.16
N THR A 234 20.10 -8.48 -6.38
CA THR A 234 18.72 -8.06 -6.64
C THR A 234 17.72 -9.15 -6.24
N ILE A 235 17.97 -10.41 -6.59
CA ILE A 235 17.15 -11.56 -6.19
C ILE A 235 17.09 -11.70 -4.67
N SER A 236 18.25 -11.57 -3.99
CA SER A 236 18.32 -11.63 -2.52
C SER A 236 17.49 -10.53 -1.87
N ASP A 237 17.57 -9.31 -2.37
CA ASP A 237 16.81 -8.18 -1.85
C ASP A 237 15.31 -8.35 -2.08
N ILE A 238 14.88 -8.82 -3.27
CA ILE A 238 13.46 -9.11 -3.57
C ILE A 238 12.93 -10.19 -2.61
N LYS A 239 13.66 -11.28 -2.38
CA LYS A 239 13.26 -12.36 -1.45
C LYS A 239 13.09 -11.82 -0.03
N LYS A 240 14.04 -11.02 0.48
CA LYS A 240 13.95 -10.39 1.83
C LYS A 240 12.75 -9.46 1.99
N ILE A 241 12.38 -8.74 0.93
CA ILE A 241 11.24 -7.82 0.96
C ILE A 241 9.93 -8.60 0.80
N GLY A 242 9.91 -9.61 -0.08
CA GLY A 242 8.78 -10.51 -0.29
C GLY A 242 8.36 -11.20 1.01
N ASP A 243 9.32 -11.73 1.76
CA ASP A 243 9.05 -12.37 3.07
C ASP A 243 8.42 -11.38 4.07
N ARG A 244 8.85 -10.12 4.08
CA ARG A 244 8.24 -9.07 4.92
C ARG A 244 6.83 -8.67 4.46
N GLN A 245 6.53 -8.75 3.17
CA GLN A 245 5.20 -8.43 2.61
C GLN A 245 4.26 -9.63 2.59
N HIS A 246 4.76 -10.87 2.59
CA HIS A 246 3.93 -12.07 2.74
C HIS A 246 3.16 -12.12 4.06
N ILE A 247 3.70 -11.49 5.11
CA ILE A 247 2.97 -11.27 6.37
C ILE A 247 1.75 -10.35 6.16
N VAL A 248 1.75 -9.50 5.11
CA VAL A 248 0.68 -8.54 4.81
C VAL A 248 -0.23 -9.03 3.67
N SER A 249 0.22 -9.96 2.81
CA SER A 249 -0.48 -10.38 1.59
C SER A 249 -0.96 -11.85 1.58
N SER A 250 -0.79 -12.61 2.65
CA SER A 250 -1.39 -13.96 2.78
C SER A 250 -2.92 -13.93 2.65
N ASP A 251 -3.56 -12.77 2.89
CA ASP A 251 -4.99 -12.57 2.67
C ASP A 251 -5.41 -12.41 1.20
N ARG A 252 -4.47 -12.16 0.26
CA ARG A 252 -4.83 -11.99 -1.17
C ARG A 252 -5.09 -13.30 -1.92
N LYS A 253 -4.60 -14.44 -1.43
CA LYS A 253 -4.77 -15.74 -2.11
C LYS A 253 -6.14 -16.40 -1.88
N SER A 254 -6.84 -16.07 -0.78
CA SER A 254 -8.19 -16.62 -0.51
C SER A 254 -9.31 -15.94 -1.30
N THR A 255 -9.05 -14.76 -1.90
CA THR A 255 -10.10 -13.96 -2.56
C THR A 255 -10.38 -14.39 -4.01
N ARG A 256 -9.54 -15.26 -4.63
CA ARG A 256 -9.77 -15.72 -6.03
C ARG A 256 -10.60 -16.99 -6.17
N LEU A 257 -10.97 -17.66 -5.09
CA LEU A 257 -11.69 -18.95 -5.15
C LEU A 257 -13.21 -18.88 -4.90
N ASN A 258 -13.80 -17.69 -4.63
CA ASN A 258 -15.23 -17.59 -4.29
C ASN A 258 -16.07 -16.66 -5.18
N SER A 259 -15.62 -16.34 -6.40
CA SER A 259 -16.45 -15.54 -7.35
C SER A 259 -17.19 -16.38 -8.41
N SER A 260 -17.33 -17.69 -8.23
CA SER A 260 -17.97 -18.57 -9.22
C SER A 260 -19.13 -19.42 -8.66
N HIS A 261 -19.93 -18.90 -7.73
CA HIS A 261 -21.20 -19.54 -7.39
C HIS A 261 -22.21 -18.50 -6.92
N THR A 262 -22.87 -17.84 -7.87
CA THR A 262 -24.25 -17.36 -7.75
C THR A 262 -24.86 -17.38 -9.14
N ASP A 263 -25.37 -18.56 -9.52
CA ASP A 263 -26.33 -18.63 -10.60
C ASP A 263 -27.59 -19.36 -10.12
N SER A 264 -28.68 -18.67 -10.35
CA SER A 264 -30.02 -19.20 -10.58
C SER A 264 -30.72 -20.00 -9.46
N SER A 265 -31.59 -19.35 -8.72
CA SER A 265 -32.86 -19.97 -8.42
C SER A 265 -34.03 -19.17 -9.05
N ARG A 266 -34.46 -19.63 -10.21
CA ARG A 266 -35.76 -19.30 -10.77
C ARG A 266 -36.84 -19.93 -9.89
N MET A 267 -37.76 -19.13 -9.39
CA MET A 267 -39.02 -19.62 -8.85
C MET A 267 -39.96 -20.02 -10.04
N PRO A 268 -40.62 -21.15 -9.97
CA PRO A 268 -41.73 -21.44 -10.89
C PRO A 268 -42.99 -20.70 -10.44
N SER A 269 -43.60 -19.97 -11.38
CA SER A 269 -44.94 -19.44 -11.27
C SER A 269 -45.92 -20.61 -11.34
N SER A 270 -46.79 -20.74 -10.34
CA SER A 270 -47.96 -21.63 -10.40
C SER A 270 -49.17 -20.88 -10.95
N ALA A 271 -49.75 -21.43 -12.00
CA ALA A 271 -51.10 -21.15 -12.46
C ALA A 271 -52.12 -21.68 -11.45
#